data_7edde2f87d212916439e7a5a1a07d117
#
_entry.id   7edde2f87d212916439e7a5a1a07d117
#
_cell.length_a   1.000
_cell.length_b   1.000
_cell.length_c   1.000
_cell.angle_alpha   90.00
_cell.angle_beta   90.00
_cell.angle_gamma   90.00
#
_symmetry.space_group_name_H-M   'P 1'
#
loop_
_entity.id
_entity.type
_entity.pdbx_description
1 polymer ?
#
loop_
_entity_poly.entity_id
_entity_poly.type
_entity_poly.pdbx_seq_one_letter_code
_entity_poly.pdbx_strand_id
1 'polypeptide(L)'
;MTDVQNVTIELPCEAYPIKVIGDAGEGFAELVIATVRPHAPGLDPSTMVLRDSRNGRYQTVQLLITATSIEQLQDINSALRATGRVHMVL
;
A
#
# COMPACT_ATOMS: atom_id res chain seq x y z
N MET A 1 8.85 -28.34 -5.23
CA MET A 1 8.65 -27.75 -5.26
C MET A 1 8.65 -26.76 -5.11
N THR A 2 8.21 -26.68 -5.10
CA THR A 2 8.08 -25.91 -5.02
C THR A 2 7.83 -25.08 -4.67
N ASP A 3 8.04 -24.83 -4.36
CA ASP A 3 7.75 -24.16 -3.77
C ASP A 3 7.34 -22.83 -3.76
N VAL A 4 7.80 -22.26 -4.55
CA VAL A 4 7.35 -20.91 -4.84
C VAL A 4 5.86 -20.75 -4.68
N GLN A 5 5.16 -21.73 -5.04
CA GLN A 5 3.72 -21.72 -4.83
C GLN A 5 3.35 -21.50 -3.39
N ASN A 6 4.21 -21.89 -2.50
CA ASN A 6 3.90 -21.79 -1.09
C ASN A 6 3.85 -20.36 -0.60
N VAL A 7 4.40 -19.43 -1.36
CA VAL A 7 4.35 -18.02 -0.99
C VAL A 7 3.27 -17.28 -1.75
N THR A 8 2.49 -18.00 -2.52
CA THR A 8 1.39 -17.38 -3.25
C THR A 8 0.30 -16.95 -2.28
N ILE A 9 -0.15 -15.73 -2.46
CA ILE A 9 -1.22 -15.19 -1.62
C ILE A 9 -2.53 -15.83 -2.02
N GLU A 10 -3.26 -16.32 -1.02
CA GLU A 10 -4.61 -16.81 -1.23
C GLU A 10 -5.56 -15.63 -1.20
N LEU A 11 -6.36 -15.51 -2.23
CA LEU A 11 -7.33 -14.43 -2.33
C LEU A 11 -8.74 -14.97 -2.25
N PRO A 12 -9.64 -14.26 -1.54
CA PRO A 12 -9.39 -12.97 -0.87
C PRO A 12 -8.55 -13.15 0.39
N CYS A 13 -7.80 -12.11 0.72
CA CYS A 13 -6.95 -12.10 1.89
C CYS A 13 -7.24 -10.87 2.72
N GLU A 14 -7.78 -11.06 3.91
CA GLU A 14 -7.99 -9.96 4.84
C GLU A 14 -6.67 -9.57 5.48
N ALA A 15 -6.57 -8.31 5.86
CA ALA A 15 -5.38 -7.79 6.52
C ALA A 15 -4.12 -7.97 5.67
N TYR A 16 -4.25 -7.78 4.37
CA TYR A 16 -3.12 -7.84 3.45
C TYR A 16 -2.32 -6.55 3.58
N PRO A 17 -1.03 -6.61 3.94
CA PRO A 17 -0.24 -5.40 4.17
C PRO A 17 0.27 -4.81 2.86
N ILE A 18 0.16 -3.50 2.75
CA ILE A 18 0.76 -2.74 1.64
C ILE A 18 1.67 -1.71 2.26
N LYS A 19 2.91 -1.65 1.82
CA LYS A 19 3.86 -0.61 2.20
C LYS A 19 4.09 0.31 1.03
N VAL A 20 3.91 1.60 1.28
CA VAL A 20 4.07 2.63 0.25
C VAL A 20 5.17 3.57 0.71
N ILE A 21 6.23 3.67 -0.08
CA ILE A 21 7.36 4.53 0.22
C ILE A 21 7.36 5.68 -0.77
N GLY A 22 7.38 6.89 -0.25
CA GLY A 22 7.36 8.07 -1.10
C GLY A 22 8.06 9.24 -0.46
N ASP A 23 8.00 10.37 -1.14
CA ASP A 23 8.60 11.61 -0.64
C ASP A 23 7.89 12.05 0.62
N ALA A 24 8.68 12.35 1.66
CA ALA A 24 8.14 12.90 2.88
C ALA A 24 7.55 14.27 2.59
N GLY A 25 6.49 14.59 3.31
CA GLY A 25 5.86 15.88 3.14
C GLY A 25 4.46 15.84 3.69
N GLU A 26 3.92 17.04 3.85
CA GLU A 26 2.60 17.20 4.38
C GLU A 26 1.59 16.54 3.47
N GLY A 27 0.65 15.81 4.05
CA GLY A 27 -0.44 15.20 3.31
C GLY A 27 -0.11 13.89 2.62
N PHE A 28 1.11 13.35 2.80
CA PHE A 28 1.47 12.13 2.10
C PHE A 28 0.58 10.95 2.54
N ALA A 29 0.38 10.80 3.85
CA ALA A 29 -0.45 9.69 4.35
C ALA A 29 -1.87 9.82 3.84
N GLU A 30 -2.42 11.03 3.85
CA GLU A 30 -3.78 11.28 3.36
C GLU A 30 -3.87 10.99 1.86
N LEU A 31 -2.83 11.34 1.11
CA LEU A 31 -2.79 11.04 -0.32
C LEU A 31 -2.84 9.55 -0.57
N VAL A 32 -2.05 8.79 0.19
CA VAL A 32 -2.02 7.34 0.05
C VAL A 32 -3.38 6.74 0.37
N ILE A 33 -3.99 7.16 1.47
CA ILE A 33 -5.31 6.65 1.85
C ILE A 33 -6.34 6.98 0.79
N ALA A 34 -6.35 8.22 0.30
CA ALA A 34 -7.32 8.65 -0.70
C ALA A 34 -7.15 7.88 -2.01
N THR A 35 -5.90 7.54 -2.34
CA THR A 35 -5.61 6.81 -3.58
C THR A 35 -6.02 5.35 -3.47
N VAL A 36 -5.80 4.73 -2.31
CA VAL A 36 -6.08 3.29 -2.12
C VAL A 36 -7.56 3.03 -1.89
N ARG A 37 -8.25 3.94 -1.21
CA ARG A 37 -9.62 3.70 -0.76
C ARG A 37 -10.59 3.31 -1.88
N PRO A 38 -10.55 3.95 -3.08
CA PRO A 38 -11.48 3.53 -4.14
C PRO A 38 -11.32 2.08 -4.57
N HIS A 39 -10.14 1.53 -4.36
CA HIS A 39 -9.84 0.14 -4.72
C HIS A 39 -10.03 -0.81 -3.55
N ALA A 40 -10.11 -0.26 -2.35
CA ALA A 40 -10.24 -1.06 -1.12
C ALA A 40 -11.14 -0.29 -0.15
N PRO A 41 -12.46 -0.24 -0.41
CA PRO A 41 -13.35 0.61 0.37
C PRO A 41 -13.46 0.22 1.83
N GLY A 42 -13.10 -1.00 2.18
CA GLY A 42 -13.08 -1.44 3.57
C GLY A 42 -11.84 -1.03 4.34
N LEU A 43 -10.94 -0.27 3.71
CA LEU A 43 -9.73 0.19 4.36
C LEU A 43 -10.04 0.96 5.64
N ASP A 44 -9.36 0.57 6.73
CA ASP A 44 -9.49 1.25 8.02
C ASP A 44 -8.24 2.09 8.26
N PRO A 45 -8.35 3.41 8.15
CA PRO A 45 -7.17 4.27 8.33
C PRO A 45 -6.54 4.16 9.71
N SER A 46 -7.29 3.69 10.72
CA SER A 46 -6.74 3.57 12.06
C SER A 46 -5.67 2.49 12.15
N THR A 47 -5.59 1.60 11.17
CA THR A 47 -4.55 0.58 11.14
C THR A 47 -3.27 1.06 10.47
N MET A 48 -3.25 2.29 9.96
CA MET A 48 -2.10 2.82 9.26
C MET A 48 -0.91 2.98 10.19
N VAL A 49 0.27 2.62 9.68
CA VAL A 49 1.52 2.88 10.37
C VAL A 49 2.35 3.80 9.48
N LEU A 50 2.78 4.92 10.05
CA LEU A 50 3.56 5.91 9.33
C LEU A 50 4.96 5.97 9.94
N ARG A 51 5.96 5.87 9.09
CA ARG A 51 7.36 5.93 9.53
C ARG A 51 8.13 6.89 8.66
N ASP A 52 8.99 7.68 9.30
CA ASP A 52 9.90 8.56 8.59
C ASP A 52 11.22 7.83 8.37
N SER A 53 11.88 8.12 7.25
CA SER A 53 13.23 7.64 7.03
C SER A 53 14.18 8.38 7.99
N ARG A 54 15.39 7.84 8.12
CA ARG A 54 16.38 8.37 9.07
C ARG A 54 16.63 9.86 8.85
N ASN A 55 16.70 10.30 7.61
CA ASN A 55 16.99 11.71 7.32
C ASN A 55 15.75 12.52 7.02
N GLY A 56 14.56 11.95 7.20
CA GLY A 56 13.30 12.65 6.97
C GLY A 56 12.96 12.88 5.51
N ARG A 57 13.72 12.33 4.58
CA ARG A 57 13.48 12.56 3.16
C ARG A 57 12.31 11.74 2.63
N TYR A 58 12.12 10.55 3.15
CA TYR A 58 11.08 9.64 2.69
C TYR A 58 10.17 9.26 3.84
N GLN A 59 8.96 8.84 3.49
CA GLN A 59 8.02 8.28 4.45
C GLN A 59 7.52 6.95 3.95
N THR A 60 7.23 6.05 4.88
CA THR A 60 6.62 4.76 4.59
C THR A 60 5.26 4.74 5.24
N VAL A 61 4.23 4.45 4.45
CA VAL A 61 2.87 4.25 4.94
C VAL A 61 2.54 2.78 4.78
N GLN A 62 2.19 2.13 5.88
CA GLN A 62 1.75 0.74 5.84
C GLN A 62 0.27 0.69 6.14
N LEU A 63 -0.47 0.00 5.28
CA LEU A 63 -1.91 -0.15 5.40
C LEU A 63 -2.26 -1.63 5.33
N LEU A 64 -3.35 -1.98 5.99
CA LEU A 64 -3.94 -3.31 5.84
C LEU A 64 -5.22 -3.16 5.02
N ILE A 65 -5.34 -3.96 3.98
CA ILE A 65 -6.53 -3.96 3.14
C ILE A 65 -7.03 -5.38 2.99
N THR A 66 -8.25 -5.51 2.49
CA THR A 66 -8.74 -6.80 2.03
C THR A 66 -8.38 -6.94 0.57
N ALA A 67 -7.43 -7.82 0.28
CA ALA A 67 -7.00 -8.07 -1.09
C ALA A 67 -7.96 -9.08 -1.72
N THR A 68 -8.60 -8.69 -2.80
CA THR A 68 -9.63 -9.51 -3.45
C THR A 68 -9.20 -10.10 -4.77
N SER A 69 -8.23 -9.49 -5.44
CA SER A 69 -7.76 -9.99 -6.73
C SER A 69 -6.40 -9.39 -7.06
N ILE A 70 -5.71 -10.02 -7.98
CA ILE A 70 -4.44 -9.50 -8.49
C ILE A 70 -4.66 -8.19 -9.21
N GLU A 71 -5.76 -8.08 -9.96
CA GLU A 71 -6.07 -6.83 -10.66
C GLU A 71 -6.23 -5.67 -9.69
N GLN A 72 -6.89 -5.91 -8.55
CA GLN A 72 -7.03 -4.87 -7.54
C GLN A 72 -5.66 -4.38 -7.07
N LEU A 73 -4.74 -5.30 -6.80
CA LEU A 73 -3.42 -4.94 -6.31
C LEU A 73 -2.62 -4.21 -7.38
N GLN A 74 -2.75 -4.61 -8.63
CA GLN A 74 -2.09 -3.92 -9.74
C GLN A 74 -2.65 -2.52 -9.92
N ASP A 75 -3.97 -2.36 -9.80
CA ASP A 75 -4.61 -1.06 -9.92
C ASP A 75 -4.17 -0.12 -8.81
N ILE A 76 -4.07 -0.63 -7.58
CA ILE A 76 -3.58 0.16 -6.46
C ILE A 76 -2.15 0.62 -6.73
N ASN A 77 -1.28 -0.29 -7.19
CA ASN A 77 0.10 0.04 -7.48
C ASN A 77 0.17 1.14 -8.54
N SER A 78 -0.57 0.98 -9.64
CA SER A 78 -0.57 1.96 -10.71
C SER A 78 -1.08 3.32 -10.25
N ALA A 79 -2.16 3.33 -9.46
CA ALA A 79 -2.74 4.58 -8.96
C ALA A 79 -1.77 5.30 -8.04
N LEU A 80 -1.08 4.56 -7.17
CA LEU A 80 -0.13 5.17 -6.25
C LEU A 80 1.05 5.77 -7.01
N ARG A 81 1.57 5.06 -7.99
CA ARG A 81 2.71 5.56 -8.77
C ARG A 81 2.30 6.78 -9.60
N ALA A 82 1.05 6.84 -10.04
CA ALA A 82 0.55 7.96 -10.81
C ALA A 82 0.47 9.26 -10.01
N THR A 83 0.52 9.18 -8.68
CA THR A 83 0.53 10.41 -7.86
C THR A 83 1.80 11.23 -8.04
N GLY A 84 2.87 10.62 -8.52
CA GLY A 84 4.15 11.29 -8.68
C GLY A 84 4.97 11.40 -7.40
N ARG A 85 4.44 10.96 -6.28
CA ARG A 85 5.13 11.04 -4.99
C ARG A 85 5.59 9.68 -4.46
N VAL A 86 5.19 8.61 -5.11
CA VAL A 86 5.45 7.26 -4.63
C VAL A 86 6.63 6.67 -5.38
N HIS A 87 7.61 6.19 -4.64
CA HIS A 87 8.81 5.59 -5.21
C HIS A 87 8.73 4.07 -5.24
N MET A 88 8.04 3.47 -4.28
CA MET A 88 8.03 2.01 -4.17
C MET A 88 6.75 1.58 -3.47
N VAL A 89 6.18 0.48 -3.95
CA VAL A 89 5.04 -0.18 -3.32
C VAL A 89 5.43 -1.62 -3.09
N LEU A 90 5.34 -2.06 -1.85
CA LEU A 90 5.72 -3.42 -1.47
C LEU A 90 4.52 -4.23 -1.01
#